data_7ece8604149313e434e128a635128593
#
_entry.id   7ece8604149313e434e128a635128593
#
_cell.length_a   1.000
_cell.length_b   1.000
_cell.length_c   1.000
_cell.angle_alpha   90.00
_cell.angle_beta   90.00
_cell.angle_gamma   90.00
#
_symmetry.space_group_name_H-M   'P 1'
#
loop_
_entity.id
_entity.type
_entity.pdbx_description
1 polymer ?
#
loop_
_entity_poly.entity_id
_entity_poly.type
_entity_poly.pdbx_seq_one_letter_code
_entity_poly.pdbx_strand_id
1 'polypeptide(L)'
;GTDLTALKTTAAERDGGYIVNGTKHWITGGGISRTNLIFARIVDRDGHDQGIGGILVDKGTPGFSFGRVEDAMGLRGIPETELIFADCKVPAANIVVRDPKDGFKKLMNGYNAQRTGASAVALGIAQGAHDLAVEYMARREAFGRKLKDFQGLGWMTADSEMKLEAARLLVYRAACNARHLANNVMLPQMKEASIAKAFTAHEAFHVVSEALQMFGAAGYSRDLPLERMLRDVRMFQIGGGTTQAQLNMIAREVFAGR
;
A
#
# COMPACT_ATOMS: atom_id res chain seq x y z
N GLY A 1 5.96 11.62 1.96
CA GLY A 1 6.79 10.43 1.91
C GLY A 1 6.77 9.67 3.23
N THR A 2 7.86 9.00 3.56
CA THR A 2 7.98 8.18 4.80
C THR A 2 7.82 9.02 6.07
N ASP A 3 8.31 10.25 6.08
CA ASP A 3 8.07 11.22 7.15
C ASP A 3 6.71 11.91 6.94
N LEU A 4 5.66 11.26 7.44
CA LEU A 4 4.29 11.76 7.32
C LEU A 4 4.04 13.01 8.17
N THR A 5 4.83 13.23 9.22
CA THR A 5 4.67 14.39 10.12
C THR A 5 5.25 15.67 9.54
N ALA A 6 6.16 15.57 8.57
CA ALA A 6 6.77 16.71 7.88
C ALA A 6 5.96 17.21 6.66
N LEU A 7 4.71 16.79 6.50
CA LEU A 7 3.87 17.27 5.40
C LEU A 7 3.67 18.79 5.44
N LYS A 8 3.69 19.40 4.24
CA LYS A 8 3.65 20.88 4.06
C LYS A 8 2.29 21.39 3.57
N THR A 9 1.43 20.51 3.04
CA THR A 9 0.08 20.90 2.61
C THR A 9 -0.71 21.40 3.81
N THR A 10 -1.30 22.57 3.71
CA THR A 10 -2.08 23.22 4.77
C THR A 10 -3.55 23.29 4.42
N ALA A 11 -4.39 23.34 5.44
CA ALA A 11 -5.81 23.69 5.35
C ALA A 11 -6.10 24.75 6.41
N ALA A 12 -6.16 26.01 5.97
CA ALA A 12 -6.41 27.14 6.86
C ALA A 12 -7.91 27.43 6.98
N GLU A 13 -8.41 27.53 8.20
CA GLU A 13 -9.82 27.86 8.46
C GLU A 13 -10.13 29.29 8.03
N ARG A 14 -11.11 29.46 7.13
CA ARG A 14 -11.57 30.76 6.60
C ARG A 14 -13.06 30.68 6.24
N ASP A 15 -13.80 31.74 6.55
CA ASP A 15 -15.19 31.96 6.09
C ASP A 15 -16.12 30.76 6.24
N GLY A 16 -16.04 30.02 7.34
CA GLY A 16 -16.88 28.85 7.61
C GLY A 16 -16.47 27.57 6.89
N GLY A 17 -15.31 27.58 6.21
CA GLY A 17 -14.70 26.42 5.53
C GLY A 17 -13.19 26.41 5.72
N TYR A 18 -12.48 25.85 4.74
CA TYR A 18 -11.02 25.77 4.72
C TYR A 18 -10.48 26.14 3.35
N ILE A 19 -9.34 26.80 3.33
CA ILE A 19 -8.52 27.03 2.14
C ILE A 19 -7.37 26.05 2.17
N VAL A 20 -7.31 25.15 1.20
CA VAL A 20 -6.25 24.14 1.06
C VAL A 20 -5.20 24.62 0.08
N ASN A 21 -3.93 24.57 0.52
CA ASN A 21 -2.77 24.92 -0.30
C ASN A 21 -1.66 23.88 -0.18
N GLY A 22 -1.01 23.56 -1.30
CA GLY A 22 0.12 22.65 -1.38
C GLY A 22 -0.05 21.55 -2.42
N THR A 23 0.80 20.54 -2.36
CA THR A 23 0.80 19.41 -3.30
C THR A 23 0.80 18.08 -2.57
N LYS A 24 0.25 17.05 -3.21
CA LYS A 24 0.38 15.65 -2.82
C LYS A 24 0.97 14.89 -3.99
N HIS A 25 1.91 14.00 -3.72
CA HIS A 25 2.61 13.23 -4.73
C HIS A 25 2.44 11.73 -4.51
N TRP A 26 2.49 10.96 -5.59
CA TRP A 26 2.26 9.52 -5.57
C TRP A 26 0.88 9.16 -5.01
N ILE A 27 -0.16 9.81 -5.56
CA ILE A 27 -1.54 9.55 -5.13
C ILE A 27 -2.19 8.57 -6.09
N THR A 28 -2.40 7.37 -5.59
CA THR A 28 -3.06 6.26 -6.30
C THR A 28 -4.48 6.64 -6.68
N GLY A 29 -4.81 6.49 -7.96
CA GLY A 29 -6.12 6.85 -8.50
C GLY A 29 -6.36 8.35 -8.70
N GLY A 30 -5.34 9.20 -8.52
CA GLY A 30 -5.44 10.63 -8.81
C GLY A 30 -5.85 10.87 -10.26
N GLY A 31 -6.82 11.74 -10.48
CA GLY A 31 -7.40 12.02 -11.78
C GLY A 31 -8.55 11.08 -12.20
N ILE A 32 -8.63 9.86 -11.63
CA ILE A 32 -9.73 8.92 -11.82
C ILE A 32 -10.76 9.07 -10.70
N SER A 33 -10.30 9.08 -9.45
CA SER A 33 -11.16 9.15 -8.27
C SER A 33 -12.00 10.42 -8.25
N ARG A 34 -13.29 10.28 -7.95
CA ARG A 34 -14.21 11.41 -7.78
C ARG A 34 -13.90 12.21 -6.52
N THR A 35 -13.57 11.51 -5.44
CA THR A 35 -13.27 12.10 -4.13
C THR A 35 -11.89 11.64 -3.66
N ASN A 36 -11.09 12.55 -3.13
CA ASN A 36 -9.76 12.29 -2.60
C ASN A 36 -9.71 12.61 -1.11
N LEU A 37 -9.33 11.64 -0.29
CA LEU A 37 -8.98 11.90 1.11
C LEU A 37 -7.51 12.32 1.17
N ILE A 38 -7.26 13.55 1.57
CA ILE A 38 -5.91 14.07 1.74
C ILE A 38 -5.60 14.36 3.20
N PHE A 39 -4.33 14.24 3.57
CA PHE A 39 -3.83 14.67 4.88
C PHE A 39 -3.23 16.06 4.74
N ALA A 40 -3.63 16.97 5.60
CA ALA A 40 -3.12 18.33 5.62
C ALA A 40 -2.89 18.81 7.05
N ARG A 41 -2.02 19.78 7.21
CA ARG A 41 -1.84 20.49 8.46
C ARG A 41 -2.99 21.48 8.63
N ILE A 42 -3.79 21.26 9.63
CA ILE A 42 -4.94 22.14 9.94
C ILE A 42 -4.43 23.38 10.64
N VAL A 43 -4.82 24.54 10.15
CA VAL A 43 -4.48 25.85 10.73
C VAL A 43 -5.78 26.56 11.10
N ASP A 44 -5.91 27.02 12.33
CA ASP A 44 -7.10 27.73 12.78
C ASP A 44 -7.16 29.19 12.26
N ARG A 45 -8.20 29.92 12.63
CA ARG A 45 -8.41 31.32 12.19
C ARG A 45 -7.32 32.26 12.64
N ASP A 46 -6.69 31.96 13.77
CA ASP A 46 -5.64 32.77 14.37
C ASP A 46 -4.25 32.40 13.84
N GLY A 47 -4.15 31.40 12.97
CA GLY A 47 -2.91 30.94 12.36
C GLY A 47 -2.18 29.85 13.13
N HIS A 48 -2.76 29.29 14.20
CA HIS A 48 -2.12 28.26 15.00
C HIS A 48 -2.28 26.87 14.36
N ASP A 49 -1.20 26.07 14.42
CA ASP A 49 -1.18 24.70 13.96
C ASP A 49 -2.00 23.79 14.88
N GLN A 50 -3.04 23.18 14.33
CA GLN A 50 -3.94 22.24 14.99
C GLN A 50 -3.60 20.77 14.65
N GLY A 51 -2.37 20.49 14.20
CA GLY A 51 -1.92 19.15 13.85
C GLY A 51 -2.40 18.68 12.47
N ILE A 52 -2.28 17.38 12.23
CA ILE A 52 -2.60 16.78 10.94
C ILE A 52 -4.05 16.27 10.96
N GLY A 53 -4.84 16.73 10.00
CA GLY A 53 -6.21 16.29 9.77
C GLY A 53 -6.42 15.60 8.43
N GLY A 54 -7.59 15.01 8.25
CA GLY A 54 -8.06 14.38 7.02
C GLY A 54 -9.16 15.22 6.36
N ILE A 55 -9.04 15.46 5.05
CA ILE A 55 -9.93 16.33 4.28
C ILE A 55 -10.39 15.59 3.03
N LEU A 56 -11.68 15.62 2.77
CA LEU A 56 -12.26 15.13 1.51
C LEU A 56 -12.30 16.27 0.49
N VAL A 57 -11.70 16.05 -0.69
CA VAL A 57 -11.73 17.01 -1.79
C VAL A 57 -12.26 16.32 -3.05
N ASP A 58 -13.34 16.84 -3.60
CA ASP A 58 -13.95 16.31 -4.81
C ASP A 58 -13.25 16.83 -6.06
N LYS A 59 -13.20 15.97 -7.09
CA LYS A 59 -12.77 16.36 -8.43
C LYS A 59 -13.65 17.50 -8.97
N GLY A 60 -13.02 18.54 -9.49
CA GLY A 60 -13.71 19.73 -9.99
C GLY A 60 -13.90 20.82 -8.94
N THR A 61 -13.48 20.63 -7.69
CA THR A 61 -13.44 21.72 -6.72
C THR A 61 -12.52 22.84 -7.22
N PRO A 62 -12.97 24.11 -7.24
CA PRO A 62 -12.13 25.23 -7.65
C PRO A 62 -10.82 25.29 -6.85
N GLY A 63 -9.70 25.46 -7.53
CA GLY A 63 -8.37 25.43 -6.93
C GLY A 63 -7.77 24.02 -6.74
N PHE A 64 -8.49 22.95 -7.11
CA PHE A 64 -7.97 21.59 -7.16
C PHE A 64 -7.68 21.17 -8.60
N SER A 65 -6.46 20.75 -8.87
CA SER A 65 -6.02 20.28 -10.19
C SER A 65 -5.07 19.08 -10.06
N PHE A 66 -4.81 18.44 -11.20
CA PHE A 66 -3.90 17.30 -11.31
C PHE A 66 -2.64 17.74 -12.01
N GLY A 67 -1.49 17.37 -11.45
CA GLY A 67 -0.19 17.57 -12.05
C GLY A 67 0.26 16.34 -12.83
N ARG A 68 1.54 15.97 -12.67
CA ARG A 68 2.15 14.85 -13.37
C ARG A 68 1.53 13.52 -12.97
N VAL A 69 1.31 12.65 -13.97
CA VAL A 69 1.09 11.21 -13.78
C VAL A 69 2.46 10.52 -13.88
N GLU A 70 2.82 9.73 -12.87
CA GLU A 70 4.12 9.07 -12.80
C GLU A 70 4.20 7.88 -13.75
N ASP A 71 5.32 7.73 -14.47
CA ASP A 71 5.64 6.54 -15.25
C ASP A 71 6.22 5.47 -14.32
N ALA A 72 5.33 4.75 -13.66
CA ALA A 72 5.70 3.76 -12.64
C ALA A 72 6.28 2.49 -13.27
N MET A 73 7.17 1.83 -12.53
CA MET A 73 7.78 0.54 -12.89
C MET A 73 6.73 -0.56 -13.08
N GLY A 74 5.73 -0.62 -12.20
CA GLY A 74 4.65 -1.61 -12.19
C GLY A 74 3.31 -0.99 -11.80
N LEU A 75 2.27 -1.82 -11.70
CA LEU A 75 0.88 -1.43 -11.42
C LEU A 75 0.35 -0.32 -12.37
N ARG A 76 0.80 -0.33 -13.61
CA ARG A 76 0.53 0.72 -14.59
C ARG A 76 -0.94 0.88 -14.97
N GLY A 77 -1.80 -0.03 -14.54
CA GLY A 77 -3.26 0.06 -14.72
C GLY A 77 -3.94 1.06 -13.79
N ILE A 78 -3.22 1.55 -12.75
CA ILE A 78 -3.71 2.57 -11.82
C ILE A 78 -2.73 3.74 -11.84
N PRO A 79 -3.18 4.99 -12.13
CA PRO A 79 -2.28 6.13 -12.14
C PRO A 79 -1.81 6.50 -10.73
N GLU A 80 -0.55 6.86 -10.62
CA GLU A 80 0.04 7.54 -9.48
C GLU A 80 0.25 9.00 -9.88
N THR A 81 -0.51 9.91 -9.26
CA THR A 81 -0.65 11.29 -9.77
C THR A 81 -0.27 12.30 -8.71
N GLU A 82 0.24 13.43 -9.16
CA GLU A 82 0.38 14.63 -8.32
C GLU A 82 -0.97 15.34 -8.20
N LEU A 83 -1.36 15.71 -6.98
CA LEU A 83 -2.52 16.56 -6.70
C LEU A 83 -2.04 17.96 -6.30
N ILE A 84 -2.60 18.98 -6.90
CA ILE A 84 -2.21 20.38 -6.68
C ILE A 84 -3.40 21.15 -6.12
N PHE A 85 -3.18 21.84 -5.02
CA PHE A 85 -4.15 22.70 -4.35
C PHE A 85 -3.63 24.13 -4.32
N ALA A 86 -4.36 25.05 -4.97
CA ALA A 86 -4.06 26.48 -5.04
C ALA A 86 -5.32 27.25 -4.64
N ASP A 87 -5.34 27.74 -3.40
CA ASP A 87 -6.51 28.38 -2.78
C ASP A 87 -7.80 27.57 -2.92
N CYS A 88 -7.67 26.25 -2.77
CA CYS A 88 -8.77 25.33 -2.95
C CYS A 88 -9.74 25.44 -1.77
N LYS A 89 -10.96 25.92 -2.05
CA LYS A 89 -12.01 26.14 -1.07
C LYS A 89 -12.76 24.84 -0.77
N VAL A 90 -12.73 24.42 0.50
CA VAL A 90 -13.36 23.18 0.95
C VAL A 90 -14.33 23.47 2.10
N PRO A 91 -15.60 22.98 2.03
CA PRO A 91 -16.56 23.14 3.13
C PRO A 91 -16.06 22.53 4.44
N ALA A 92 -16.45 23.10 5.57
CA ALA A 92 -16.10 22.56 6.90
C ALA A 92 -16.58 21.10 7.09
N ALA A 93 -17.70 20.72 6.49
CA ALA A 93 -18.24 19.35 6.53
C ALA A 93 -17.30 18.31 5.89
N ASN A 94 -16.37 18.70 5.05
CA ASN A 94 -15.42 17.81 4.39
C ASN A 94 -14.20 17.48 5.27
N ILE A 95 -14.08 18.09 6.44
CA ILE A 95 -13.03 17.71 7.41
C ILE A 95 -13.50 16.46 8.15
N VAL A 96 -12.90 15.31 7.84
CA VAL A 96 -13.25 14.03 8.46
C VAL A 96 -12.49 13.74 9.74
N VAL A 97 -11.32 14.35 9.91
CA VAL A 97 -10.52 14.28 11.13
C VAL A 97 -9.94 15.66 11.44
N ARG A 98 -10.31 16.20 12.59
CA ARG A 98 -9.76 17.43 13.17
C ARG A 98 -9.57 17.21 14.67
N ASP A 99 -8.38 16.86 15.07
CA ASP A 99 -8.06 16.63 16.49
C ASP A 99 -6.57 16.92 16.71
N PRO A 100 -6.21 17.99 17.42
CA PRO A 100 -4.82 18.38 17.63
C PRO A 100 -3.97 17.32 18.34
N LYS A 101 -4.60 16.48 19.18
CA LYS A 101 -3.91 15.45 19.97
C LYS A 101 -3.88 14.09 19.26
N ASP A 102 -5.01 13.66 18.76
CA ASP A 102 -5.21 12.28 18.27
C ASP A 102 -5.51 12.17 16.77
N GLY A 103 -5.62 13.29 16.04
CA GLY A 103 -6.01 13.30 14.63
C GLY A 103 -5.12 12.42 13.76
N PHE A 104 -3.81 12.59 13.88
CA PHE A 104 -2.85 11.75 13.14
C PHE A 104 -2.97 10.26 13.49
N LYS A 105 -3.18 9.92 14.77
CA LYS A 105 -3.37 8.54 15.21
C LYS A 105 -4.65 7.91 14.62
N LYS A 106 -5.75 8.67 14.57
CA LYS A 106 -7.01 8.24 13.96
C LYS A 106 -6.83 7.94 12.46
N LEU A 107 -6.12 8.81 11.73
CA LEU A 107 -5.78 8.59 10.32
C LEU A 107 -4.90 7.35 10.12
N MET A 108 -3.91 7.14 10.99
CA MET A 108 -3.03 5.96 10.93
C MET A 108 -3.77 4.65 11.23
N ASN A 109 -4.80 4.67 12.06
CA ASN A 109 -5.66 3.49 12.27
C ASN A 109 -6.40 3.11 10.98
N GLY A 110 -6.94 4.08 10.22
CA GLY A 110 -7.50 3.84 8.90
C GLY A 110 -6.48 3.25 7.91
N TYR A 111 -5.23 3.69 7.99
CA TYR A 111 -4.13 3.17 7.17
C TYR A 111 -3.79 1.70 7.44
N ASN A 112 -4.13 1.15 8.61
CA ASN A 112 -3.92 -0.28 8.90
C ASN A 112 -4.79 -1.18 8.01
N ALA A 113 -6.01 -0.76 7.68
CA ALA A 113 -6.86 -1.46 6.72
C ALA A 113 -6.22 -1.48 5.33
N GLN A 114 -5.72 -0.32 4.88
CA GLN A 114 -5.02 -0.19 3.59
C GLN A 114 -3.76 -1.07 3.54
N ARG A 115 -2.96 -1.14 4.62
CA ARG A 115 -1.78 -2.02 4.71
C ARG A 115 -2.15 -3.49 4.59
N THR A 116 -3.21 -3.92 5.27
CA THR A 116 -3.72 -5.30 5.19
C THR A 116 -4.22 -5.63 3.79
N GLY A 117 -4.97 -4.71 3.15
CA GLY A 117 -5.41 -4.86 1.77
C GLY A 117 -4.25 -4.92 0.78
N ALA A 118 -3.24 -4.07 0.92
CA ALA A 118 -2.03 -4.10 0.09
C ALA A 118 -1.28 -5.43 0.23
N SER A 119 -1.24 -6.00 1.44
CA SER A 119 -0.65 -7.32 1.68
C SER A 119 -1.42 -8.43 0.95
N ALA A 120 -2.74 -8.36 0.96
CA ALA A 120 -3.58 -9.33 0.24
C ALA A 120 -3.36 -9.26 -1.28
N VAL A 121 -3.20 -8.06 -1.85
CA VAL A 121 -2.89 -7.90 -3.28
C VAL A 121 -1.51 -8.48 -3.61
N ALA A 122 -0.48 -8.19 -2.81
CA ALA A 122 0.86 -8.75 -3.00
C ALA A 122 0.86 -10.28 -2.93
N LEU A 123 0.14 -10.85 -1.95
CA LEU A 123 -0.06 -12.30 -1.81
C LEU A 123 -0.73 -12.90 -3.05
N GLY A 124 -1.79 -12.25 -3.56
CA GLY A 124 -2.50 -12.72 -4.76
C GLY A 124 -1.63 -12.73 -6.01
N ILE A 125 -0.77 -11.72 -6.20
CA ILE A 125 0.21 -11.70 -7.30
C ILE A 125 1.20 -12.86 -7.16
N ALA A 126 1.74 -13.06 -5.95
CA ALA A 126 2.71 -14.13 -5.69
C ALA A 126 2.11 -15.52 -5.86
N GLN A 127 0.89 -15.74 -5.36
CA GLN A 127 0.15 -17.00 -5.56
C GLN A 127 -0.04 -17.27 -7.04
N GLY A 128 -0.54 -16.30 -7.81
CA GLY A 128 -0.74 -16.48 -9.25
C GLY A 128 0.55 -16.78 -10.01
N ALA A 129 1.69 -16.16 -9.63
CA ALA A 129 2.97 -16.48 -10.24
C ALA A 129 3.45 -17.90 -9.89
N HIS A 130 3.27 -18.32 -8.64
CA HIS A 130 3.59 -19.68 -8.18
C HIS A 130 2.76 -20.72 -8.90
N ASP A 131 1.45 -20.55 -9.00
CA ASP A 131 0.55 -21.47 -9.69
C ASP A 131 0.95 -21.65 -11.16
N LEU A 132 1.26 -20.56 -11.85
CA LEU A 132 1.77 -20.60 -13.23
C LEU A 132 3.09 -21.38 -13.33
N ALA A 133 4.01 -21.20 -12.37
CA ALA A 133 5.29 -21.92 -12.38
C ALA A 133 5.10 -23.43 -12.15
N VAL A 134 4.25 -23.82 -11.20
CA VAL A 134 3.93 -25.21 -10.92
C VAL A 134 3.33 -25.88 -12.16
N GLU A 135 2.36 -25.23 -12.81
CA GLU A 135 1.75 -25.72 -14.03
C GLU A 135 2.74 -25.84 -15.19
N TYR A 136 3.61 -24.85 -15.36
CA TYR A 136 4.66 -24.88 -16.38
C TYR A 136 5.63 -26.03 -16.16
N MET A 137 6.14 -26.22 -14.94
CA MET A 137 7.09 -27.28 -14.61
C MET A 137 6.48 -28.69 -14.77
N ALA A 138 5.18 -28.85 -14.60
CA ALA A 138 4.50 -30.10 -14.83
C ALA A 138 4.43 -30.51 -16.31
N ARG A 139 4.59 -29.55 -17.24
CA ARG A 139 4.50 -29.78 -18.69
C ARG A 139 5.84 -29.67 -19.40
N ARG A 140 6.69 -28.72 -19.02
CA ARG A 140 7.97 -28.44 -19.68
C ARG A 140 8.98 -29.54 -19.43
N GLU A 141 9.67 -29.97 -20.50
CA GLU A 141 10.74 -30.95 -20.46
C GLU A 141 12.10 -30.32 -20.73
N ALA A 142 13.12 -30.79 -20.05
CA ALA A 142 14.53 -30.52 -20.27
C ALA A 142 15.35 -31.74 -19.81
N PHE A 143 16.45 -32.00 -20.49
CA PHE A 143 17.32 -33.17 -20.19
C PHE A 143 16.57 -34.50 -20.12
N GLY A 144 15.56 -34.69 -21.00
CA GLY A 144 14.80 -35.92 -21.11
C GLY A 144 13.77 -36.20 -20.01
N ARG A 145 13.46 -35.22 -19.15
CA ARG A 145 12.43 -35.35 -18.09
C ARG A 145 11.74 -34.00 -17.81
N LYS A 146 10.60 -34.06 -17.13
CA LYS A 146 9.84 -32.86 -16.78
C LYS A 146 10.59 -32.03 -15.74
N LEU A 147 10.40 -30.70 -15.78
CA LEU A 147 11.07 -29.80 -14.83
C LEU A 147 10.71 -30.12 -13.36
N LYS A 148 9.46 -30.53 -13.08
CA LYS A 148 9.02 -30.93 -11.74
C LYS A 148 9.80 -32.13 -11.17
N ASP A 149 10.47 -32.92 -12.00
CA ASP A 149 11.23 -34.11 -11.57
C ASP A 149 12.68 -33.77 -11.15
N PHE A 150 13.07 -32.48 -11.23
CA PHE A 150 14.35 -32.00 -10.72
C PHE A 150 14.22 -31.58 -9.26
N GLN A 151 14.97 -32.24 -8.39
CA GLN A 151 14.91 -32.01 -6.93
C GLN A 151 15.13 -30.55 -6.55
N GLY A 152 16.07 -29.83 -7.19
CA GLY A 152 16.33 -28.43 -6.93
C GLY A 152 15.12 -27.52 -7.19
N LEU A 153 14.38 -27.77 -8.28
CA LEU A 153 13.13 -27.05 -8.58
C LEU A 153 12.02 -27.43 -7.59
N GLY A 154 11.97 -28.69 -7.14
CA GLY A 154 11.08 -29.11 -6.08
C GLY A 154 11.30 -28.36 -4.76
N TRP A 155 12.56 -28.12 -4.39
CA TRP A 155 12.89 -27.32 -3.20
C TRP A 155 12.45 -25.86 -3.32
N MET A 156 12.67 -25.24 -4.48
CA MET A 156 12.21 -23.88 -4.74
C MET A 156 10.68 -23.78 -4.65
N THR A 157 9.96 -24.78 -5.19
CA THR A 157 8.51 -24.87 -5.10
C THR A 157 8.03 -24.97 -3.65
N ALA A 158 8.63 -25.87 -2.86
CA ALA A 158 8.28 -26.07 -1.46
C ALA A 158 8.55 -24.83 -0.59
N ASP A 159 9.69 -24.15 -0.81
CA ASP A 159 10.04 -22.92 -0.11
C ASP A 159 9.04 -21.79 -0.44
N SER A 160 8.66 -21.66 -1.71
CA SER A 160 7.65 -20.68 -2.15
C SER A 160 6.29 -20.97 -1.51
N GLU A 161 5.85 -22.22 -1.45
CA GLU A 161 4.59 -22.63 -0.81
C GLU A 161 4.58 -22.28 0.68
N MET A 162 5.67 -22.60 1.41
CA MET A 162 5.79 -22.24 2.83
C MET A 162 5.67 -20.73 3.07
N LYS A 163 6.30 -19.92 2.21
CA LYS A 163 6.22 -18.45 2.27
C LYS A 163 4.80 -17.93 1.99
N LEU A 164 4.12 -18.49 1.00
CA LEU A 164 2.74 -18.14 0.66
C LEU A 164 1.78 -18.47 1.80
N GLU A 165 1.88 -19.65 2.40
CA GLU A 165 1.04 -20.04 3.53
C GLU A 165 1.29 -19.15 4.75
N ALA A 166 2.55 -18.88 5.10
CA ALA A 166 2.87 -18.00 6.20
C ALA A 166 2.33 -16.57 5.96
N ALA A 167 2.48 -16.04 4.74
CA ALA A 167 1.95 -14.74 4.34
C ALA A 167 0.41 -14.70 4.45
N ARG A 168 -0.27 -15.74 3.97
CA ARG A 168 -1.73 -15.88 4.03
C ARG A 168 -2.24 -15.84 5.46
N LEU A 169 -1.66 -16.63 6.33
CA LEU A 169 -2.03 -16.68 7.75
C LEU A 169 -1.81 -15.33 8.45
N LEU A 170 -0.72 -14.62 8.13
CA LEU A 170 -0.47 -13.29 8.68
C LEU A 170 -1.48 -12.24 8.20
N VAL A 171 -1.84 -12.27 6.91
CA VAL A 171 -2.87 -11.38 6.35
C VAL A 171 -4.23 -11.67 6.99
N TYR A 172 -4.63 -12.92 7.08
CA TYR A 172 -5.89 -13.31 7.70
C TYR A 172 -5.92 -12.96 9.18
N ARG A 173 -4.84 -13.20 9.93
CA ARG A 173 -4.74 -12.79 11.33
C ARG A 173 -4.95 -11.28 11.48
N ALA A 174 -4.30 -10.47 10.66
CA ALA A 174 -4.48 -9.02 10.72
C ALA A 174 -5.91 -8.59 10.40
N ALA A 175 -6.58 -9.25 9.46
CA ALA A 175 -7.97 -8.95 9.10
C ALA A 175 -8.97 -9.44 10.16
N CYS A 176 -8.83 -10.69 10.64
CA CYS A 176 -9.78 -11.29 11.58
C CYS A 176 -9.66 -10.72 13.00
N ASN A 177 -8.46 -10.28 13.42
CA ASN A 177 -8.23 -9.66 14.73
C ASN A 177 -8.49 -8.15 14.72
N ALA A 178 -9.18 -7.63 13.71
CA ALA A 178 -9.61 -6.24 13.69
C ALA A 178 -10.47 -5.96 14.95
N ARG A 179 -10.22 -4.79 15.56
CA ARG A 179 -10.93 -4.36 16.77
C ARG A 179 -11.96 -3.30 16.44
N HIS A 180 -13.06 -3.33 17.18
CA HIS A 180 -14.05 -2.24 17.13
C HIS A 180 -13.41 -0.92 17.57
N LEU A 181 -13.56 0.08 16.72
CA LEU A 181 -13.42 1.47 17.12
C LEU A 181 -14.81 2.05 17.40
N ALA A 182 -14.86 3.29 17.89
CA ALA A 182 -16.12 4.01 18.02
C ALA A 182 -16.89 3.97 16.69
N ASN A 183 -18.23 3.88 16.75
CA ASN A 183 -19.13 3.81 15.59
C ASN A 183 -19.11 2.50 14.77
N ASN A 184 -18.87 1.36 15.42
CA ASN A 184 -18.89 0.03 14.79
C ASN A 184 -17.90 -0.18 13.62
N VAL A 185 -16.88 0.66 13.50
CA VAL A 185 -15.81 0.47 12.52
C VAL A 185 -14.80 -0.53 13.08
N MET A 186 -14.54 -1.60 12.33
CA MET A 186 -13.50 -2.58 12.67
C MET A 186 -12.24 -2.28 11.86
N LEU A 187 -11.11 -2.08 12.54
CA LEU A 187 -9.82 -1.84 11.88
C LEU A 187 -8.74 -2.79 12.42
N PRO A 188 -7.85 -3.29 11.54
CA PRO A 188 -6.70 -4.09 11.93
C PRO A 188 -5.81 -3.34 12.92
N GLN A 189 -5.22 -4.08 13.85
CA GLN A 189 -4.26 -3.53 14.80
C GLN A 189 -2.93 -3.20 14.10
N MET A 190 -2.28 -2.11 14.52
CA MET A 190 -1.07 -1.59 13.88
C MET A 190 0.05 -2.64 13.82
N LYS A 191 0.32 -3.35 14.91
CA LYS A 191 1.37 -4.38 14.97
C LYS A 191 1.11 -5.49 13.95
N GLU A 192 -0.11 -6.03 13.93
CA GLU A 192 -0.47 -7.16 13.06
C GLU A 192 -0.50 -6.73 11.58
N ALA A 193 -1.09 -5.58 11.26
CA ALA A 193 -1.07 -5.02 9.92
C ALA A 193 0.36 -4.74 9.42
N SER A 194 1.25 -4.26 10.31
CA SER A 194 2.65 -4.02 9.97
C SER A 194 3.43 -5.32 9.76
N ILE A 195 3.20 -6.35 10.57
CA ILE A 195 3.80 -7.68 10.40
C ILE A 195 3.35 -8.29 9.08
N ALA A 196 2.04 -8.31 8.82
CA ALA A 196 1.49 -8.83 7.58
C ALA A 196 2.10 -8.12 6.37
N LYS A 197 2.17 -6.79 6.40
CA LYS A 197 2.68 -5.98 5.29
C LYS A 197 4.19 -6.17 5.07
N ALA A 198 4.98 -6.16 6.11
CA ALA A 198 6.45 -6.31 5.99
C ALA A 198 6.81 -7.70 5.47
N PHE A 199 6.24 -8.75 6.05
CA PHE A 199 6.50 -10.13 5.65
C PHE A 199 5.99 -10.41 4.24
N THR A 200 4.70 -10.16 3.99
CA THR A 200 4.10 -10.50 2.69
C THR A 200 4.73 -9.74 1.54
N ALA A 201 5.02 -8.43 1.70
CA ALA A 201 5.66 -7.66 0.64
C ALA A 201 7.08 -8.16 0.29
N HIS A 202 7.81 -8.65 1.30
CA HIS A 202 9.14 -9.22 1.11
C HIS A 202 9.06 -10.57 0.41
N GLU A 203 8.29 -11.51 0.96
CA GLU A 203 8.22 -12.88 0.46
C GLU A 203 7.49 -12.97 -0.89
N ALA A 204 6.49 -12.13 -1.14
CA ALA A 204 5.82 -12.10 -2.43
C ALA A 204 6.79 -11.73 -3.58
N PHE A 205 7.71 -10.79 -3.34
CA PHE A 205 8.74 -10.46 -4.32
C PHE A 205 9.67 -11.65 -4.60
N HIS A 206 10.09 -12.37 -3.56
CA HIS A 206 10.92 -13.57 -3.70
C HIS A 206 10.18 -14.66 -4.47
N VAL A 207 8.95 -14.99 -4.10
CA VAL A 207 8.13 -16.02 -4.77
C VAL A 207 7.95 -15.71 -6.25
N VAL A 208 7.64 -14.45 -6.61
CA VAL A 208 7.50 -14.06 -8.03
C VAL A 208 8.84 -14.15 -8.77
N SER A 209 9.94 -13.77 -8.13
CA SER A 209 11.28 -13.89 -8.70
C SER A 209 11.65 -15.36 -8.96
N GLU A 210 11.38 -16.26 -7.99
CA GLU A 210 11.62 -17.69 -8.14
C GLU A 210 10.72 -18.31 -9.22
N ALA A 211 9.44 -17.91 -9.28
CA ALA A 211 8.53 -18.34 -10.34
C ALA A 211 9.04 -17.96 -11.73
N LEU A 212 9.53 -16.72 -11.89
CA LEU A 212 10.15 -16.25 -13.13
C LEU A 212 11.41 -17.10 -13.47
N GLN A 213 12.24 -17.39 -12.47
CA GLN A 213 13.43 -18.24 -12.64
C GLN A 213 13.08 -19.65 -13.09
N MET A 214 12.01 -20.26 -12.56
CA MET A 214 11.52 -21.59 -12.96
C MET A 214 11.09 -21.64 -14.42
N PHE A 215 10.60 -20.53 -14.98
CA PHE A 215 10.28 -20.41 -16.40
C PHE A 215 11.49 -20.23 -17.30
N GLY A 216 12.64 -19.82 -16.76
CA GLY A 216 13.84 -19.51 -17.52
C GLY A 216 13.61 -18.36 -18.52
N ALA A 217 14.13 -18.47 -19.75
CA ALA A 217 14.00 -17.41 -20.74
C ALA A 217 12.53 -17.05 -21.08
N ALA A 218 11.62 -18.00 -21.01
CA ALA A 218 10.19 -17.74 -21.22
C ALA A 218 9.61 -16.80 -20.15
N GLY A 219 10.04 -16.91 -18.89
CA GLY A 219 9.61 -16.02 -17.81
C GLY A 219 10.13 -14.58 -17.95
N TYR A 220 11.23 -14.40 -18.65
CA TYR A 220 11.83 -13.08 -18.94
C TYR A 220 11.18 -12.38 -20.15
N SER A 221 10.41 -13.13 -20.96
CA SER A 221 9.66 -12.58 -22.10
C SER A 221 8.41 -11.82 -21.63
N ARG A 222 8.04 -10.77 -22.38
CA ARG A 222 6.77 -10.06 -22.20
C ARG A 222 5.55 -10.82 -22.75
N ASP A 223 5.76 -11.96 -23.39
CA ASP A 223 4.66 -12.83 -23.84
C ASP A 223 3.94 -13.51 -22.68
N LEU A 224 4.61 -13.59 -21.52
CA LEU A 224 4.09 -14.15 -20.29
C LEU A 224 4.00 -13.09 -19.18
N PRO A 225 3.10 -13.27 -18.21
CA PRO A 225 2.85 -12.22 -17.21
C PRO A 225 3.92 -12.08 -16.12
N LEU A 226 4.89 -13.00 -16.02
CA LEU A 226 5.84 -13.09 -14.90
C LEU A 226 6.69 -11.81 -14.72
N GLU A 227 7.23 -11.26 -15.81
CA GLU A 227 8.02 -10.04 -15.76
C GLU A 227 7.20 -8.84 -15.25
N ARG A 228 5.93 -8.76 -15.67
CA ARG A 228 4.99 -7.74 -15.18
C ARG A 228 4.68 -7.97 -13.70
N MET A 229 4.38 -9.20 -13.30
CA MET A 229 4.11 -9.54 -11.89
C MET A 229 5.30 -9.18 -10.99
N LEU A 230 6.54 -9.37 -11.45
CA LEU A 230 7.74 -8.99 -10.72
C LEU A 230 7.84 -7.47 -10.54
N ARG A 231 7.54 -6.70 -11.58
CA ARG A 231 7.50 -5.23 -11.50
C ARG A 231 6.38 -4.74 -10.59
N ASP A 232 5.20 -5.35 -10.68
CA ASP A 232 4.01 -4.98 -9.91
C ASP A 232 4.21 -5.25 -8.41
N VAL A 233 4.69 -6.43 -8.05
CA VAL A 233 4.87 -6.82 -6.64
C VAL A 233 5.93 -5.98 -5.92
N ARG A 234 6.91 -5.44 -6.66
CA ARG A 234 8.00 -4.62 -6.07
C ARG A 234 7.48 -3.36 -5.37
N MET A 235 6.38 -2.80 -5.83
CA MET A 235 5.75 -1.62 -5.24
C MET A 235 5.39 -1.83 -3.76
N PHE A 236 4.96 -3.03 -3.38
CA PHE A 236 4.49 -3.30 -2.01
C PHE A 236 5.58 -3.24 -0.94
N GLN A 237 6.85 -3.27 -1.30
CA GLN A 237 7.95 -2.99 -0.37
C GLN A 237 8.16 -1.48 -0.14
N ILE A 238 7.58 -0.62 -0.98
CA ILE A 238 7.79 0.84 -1.00
C ILE A 238 6.51 1.58 -0.58
N GLY A 239 5.41 1.37 -1.30
CA GLY A 239 4.14 2.06 -1.09
C GLY A 239 3.40 1.64 0.18
N GLY A 240 2.53 2.48 0.69
CA GLY A 240 1.76 2.22 1.91
C GLY A 240 2.61 2.17 3.20
N GLY A 241 3.76 2.79 3.19
CA GLY A 241 4.83 2.72 4.20
C GLY A 241 5.84 1.62 3.85
N THR A 242 7.11 2.00 3.72
CA THR A 242 8.21 1.09 3.33
C THR A 242 8.33 -0.09 4.31
N THR A 243 8.98 -1.18 3.86
CA THR A 243 9.30 -2.31 4.76
C THR A 243 10.01 -1.84 6.02
N GLN A 244 10.96 -0.89 5.90
CA GLN A 244 11.69 -0.32 7.04
C GLN A 244 10.76 0.45 8.00
N ALA A 245 9.79 1.20 7.46
CA ALA A 245 8.80 1.88 8.30
C ALA A 245 7.90 0.88 9.05
N GLN A 246 7.54 -0.25 8.43
CA GLN A 246 6.80 -1.31 9.11
C GLN A 246 7.64 -1.96 10.22
N LEU A 247 8.92 -2.25 9.96
CA LEU A 247 9.84 -2.81 10.97
C LEU A 247 9.98 -1.88 12.18
N ASN A 248 10.09 -0.56 11.96
CA ASN A 248 10.13 0.42 13.04
C ASN A 248 8.85 0.40 13.89
N MET A 249 7.68 0.27 13.25
CA MET A 249 6.40 0.17 13.97
C MET A 249 6.31 -1.12 14.79
N ILE A 250 6.73 -2.25 14.22
CA ILE A 250 6.76 -3.54 14.92
C ILE A 250 7.68 -3.47 16.14
N ALA A 251 8.89 -2.95 15.97
CA ALA A 251 9.87 -2.83 17.06
C ALA A 251 9.32 -1.96 18.21
N ARG A 252 8.72 -0.80 17.88
CA ARG A 252 8.09 0.08 18.86
C ARG A 252 7.01 -0.63 19.67
N GLU A 253 6.13 -1.38 19.01
CA GLU A 253 5.06 -2.12 19.71
C GLU A 253 5.60 -3.28 20.57
N VAL A 254 6.68 -3.94 20.15
CA VAL A 254 7.35 -4.97 20.95
C VAL A 254 7.95 -4.39 22.22
N PHE A 255 8.56 -3.21 22.14
CA PHE A 255 9.18 -2.56 23.32
C PHE A 255 8.17 -1.85 24.22
N ALA A 256 7.06 -1.34 23.69
CA ALA A 256 6.00 -0.71 24.48
C ALA A 256 5.23 -1.70 25.36
N GLY A 257 5.24 -2.99 25.06
CA GLY A 257 4.59 -4.05 25.83
C GLY A 257 5.47 -4.68 26.91
N ARG A 258 6.63 -4.11 27.19
CA ARG A 258 7.56 -4.51 28.26
C ARG A 258 7.71 -3.40 29.29
#